data_73b157a45c4fd974630caac2cbfa9bf6
#
_entry.id   73b157a45c4fd974630caac2cbfa9bf6
#
_cell.length_a   1.000
_cell.length_b   1.000
_cell.length_c   1.000
_cell.angle_alpha   90.00
_cell.angle_beta   90.00
_cell.angle_gamma   90.00
#
_symmetry.space_group_name_H-M   'P 1'
#
loop_
_entity.id
_entity.type
_entity.pdbx_description
1 polymer ?
#
loop_
_entity_poly.entity_id
_entity_poly.type
_entity_poly.pdbx_seq_one_letter_code
_entity_poly.pdbx_strand_id
1 'polypeptide(L)'
;MNIIIKPYNPQEGLFYFKPDTTLNRDYTNLYLPHFIKRVEAKELFYTRIDRAGKGIAERYASRYFSKGNYALSISIAPDIFPNATPSQAPSAAPSATPSQAPSAAIINGSVANSIDYSFYSMPAEKIEEHQLIEEFCKYIAQITEIISLRTGDIIAIETGKKEYFSIEDSLPIPTSNSSSTSDRLSNKETDPKAGKQEQTGTRRCQITCFPNLAPVNIIF
;
A
#
# COMPACT_ATOMS: atom_id res chain seq x y z
N MET A 1 -9.18 14.76 2.07
CA MET A 1 -8.72 13.95 3.24
C MET A 1 -7.32 13.48 2.92
N ASN A 2 -6.40 13.55 3.87
CA ASN A 2 -5.04 13.05 3.70
C ASN A 2 -4.81 11.90 4.68
N ILE A 3 -3.99 10.93 4.27
CA ILE A 3 -3.48 9.89 5.17
C ILE A 3 -2.01 10.20 5.40
N ILE A 4 -1.66 10.51 6.64
CA ILE A 4 -0.33 10.94 7.07
C ILE A 4 0.24 9.84 7.94
N ILE A 5 1.36 9.26 7.53
CA ILE A 5 1.90 8.08 8.18
C ILE A 5 3.28 8.39 8.75
N LYS A 6 3.47 8.08 10.03
CA LYS A 6 4.76 8.08 10.70
C LYS A 6 5.47 6.76 10.37
N PRO A 7 6.63 6.79 9.70
CA PRO A 7 7.40 5.58 9.48
C PRO A 7 7.95 5.03 10.80
N TYR A 8 8.11 3.71 10.87
CA TYR A 8 8.75 3.06 12.01
C TYR A 8 10.23 3.43 12.13
N ASN A 9 10.91 3.49 10.98
CA ASN A 9 12.31 3.90 10.93
C ASN A 9 12.42 5.42 10.76
N PRO A 10 12.99 6.15 11.75
CA PRO A 10 13.14 7.61 11.65
C PRO A 10 14.01 8.09 10.47
N GLN A 11 14.85 7.22 9.91
CA GLN A 11 15.67 7.55 8.73
C GLN A 11 14.84 7.71 7.45
N GLU A 12 13.62 7.16 7.42
CA GLU A 12 12.69 7.31 6.31
C GLU A 12 11.99 8.68 6.29
N GLY A 13 12.28 9.54 7.27
CA GLY A 13 11.72 10.88 7.40
C GLY A 13 10.71 11.01 8.53
N LEU A 14 10.15 12.22 8.67
CA LEU A 14 9.16 12.51 9.72
C LEU A 14 7.78 11.91 9.41
N PHE A 15 7.40 11.95 8.15
CA PHE A 15 6.13 11.39 7.66
C PHE A 15 6.17 11.18 6.14
N TYR A 16 5.24 10.36 5.67
CA TYR A 16 4.89 10.26 4.26
C TYR A 16 3.37 10.28 4.09
N PHE A 17 2.92 10.58 2.86
CA PHE A 17 1.51 10.67 2.55
C PHE A 17 1.04 9.47 1.74
N LYS A 18 -0.21 9.05 2.01
CA LYS A 18 -1.03 8.31 1.05
C LYS A 18 -2.22 9.16 0.64
N PRO A 19 -2.57 9.20 -0.65
CA PRO A 19 -3.77 9.89 -1.11
C PRO A 19 -5.04 9.21 -0.57
N ASP A 20 -6.13 9.93 -0.50
CA ASP A 20 -7.41 9.41 -0.02
C ASP A 20 -8.02 8.33 -0.92
N THR A 21 -7.63 8.26 -2.20
CA THR A 21 -7.98 7.18 -3.12
C THR A 21 -7.46 5.83 -2.67
N THR A 22 -6.43 5.80 -1.82
CA THR A 22 -5.88 4.54 -1.29
C THR A 22 -6.75 3.91 -0.21
N LEU A 23 -7.69 4.67 0.39
CA LEU A 23 -8.50 4.20 1.51
C LEU A 23 -9.54 3.16 1.07
N ASN A 24 -9.42 1.96 1.62
CA ASN A 24 -10.35 0.86 1.43
C ASN A 24 -11.14 0.62 2.72
N ARG A 25 -12.40 1.05 2.74
CA ARG A 25 -13.29 0.89 3.89
C ARG A 25 -14.12 -0.38 3.85
N ASP A 26 -14.32 -0.90 2.65
CA ASP A 26 -15.24 -2.00 2.39
C ASP A 26 -14.53 -3.37 2.34
N TYR A 27 -13.24 -3.39 2.65
CA TYR A 27 -12.40 -4.60 2.60
C TYR A 27 -12.48 -5.35 1.27
N THR A 28 -12.63 -4.60 0.18
CA THR A 28 -12.63 -5.16 -1.17
C THR A 28 -11.25 -5.69 -1.53
N ASN A 29 -11.21 -6.63 -2.48
CA ASN A 29 -9.96 -7.15 -2.99
C ASN A 29 -9.09 -6.02 -3.56
N LEU A 30 -7.77 -6.09 -3.33
CA LEU A 30 -6.80 -5.23 -3.97
C LEU A 30 -6.42 -5.83 -5.32
N TYR A 31 -6.70 -5.09 -6.39
CA TYR A 31 -6.29 -5.47 -7.74
C TYR A 31 -5.00 -4.75 -8.09
N LEU A 32 -3.94 -5.50 -8.37
CA LEU A 32 -2.67 -4.93 -8.75
C LEU A 32 -2.48 -4.97 -10.27
N PRO A 33 -1.91 -3.90 -10.86
CA PRO A 33 -1.46 -3.94 -12.24
C PRO A 33 -0.44 -5.06 -12.46
N HIS A 34 -0.50 -5.72 -13.62
CA HIS A 34 0.31 -6.90 -13.98
C HIS A 34 1.83 -6.69 -13.91
N PHE A 35 2.29 -5.44 -13.94
CA PHE A 35 3.71 -5.10 -13.81
C PHE A 35 4.18 -5.06 -12.34
N ILE A 36 3.27 -5.01 -11.36
CA ILE A 36 3.61 -5.06 -9.95
C ILE A 36 3.72 -6.52 -9.53
N LYS A 37 4.94 -7.00 -9.32
CA LYS A 37 5.22 -8.40 -8.97
C LYS A 37 5.33 -8.64 -7.48
N ARG A 38 5.61 -7.59 -6.70
CA ARG A 38 5.85 -7.70 -5.27
C ARG A 38 5.36 -6.46 -4.53
N VAL A 39 4.75 -6.69 -3.37
CA VAL A 39 4.26 -5.63 -2.49
C VAL A 39 4.76 -5.83 -1.08
N GLU A 40 4.87 -4.73 -0.35
CA GLU A 40 5.14 -4.67 1.08
C GLU A 40 3.85 -4.32 1.81
N ALA A 41 3.47 -5.14 2.77
CA ALA A 41 2.35 -4.88 3.68
C ALA A 41 2.87 -4.50 5.05
N LYS A 42 2.38 -3.40 5.62
CA LYS A 42 2.77 -2.86 6.92
C LYS A 42 1.56 -2.73 7.83
N GLU A 43 1.69 -3.20 9.06
CA GLU A 43 0.70 -2.96 10.11
C GLU A 43 0.90 -1.56 10.69
N LEU A 44 -0.20 -0.84 10.86
CA LEU A 44 -0.22 0.49 11.47
C LEU A 44 -1.29 0.57 12.54
N PHE A 45 -1.13 1.52 13.44
CA PHE A 45 -2.23 1.99 14.26
C PHE A 45 -2.63 3.40 13.79
N TYR A 46 -3.92 3.64 13.55
CA TYR A 46 -4.39 4.91 13.01
C TYR A 46 -5.40 5.60 13.94
N THR A 47 -5.48 6.91 13.79
CA THR A 47 -6.55 7.72 14.36
C THR A 47 -7.10 8.68 13.30
N ARG A 48 -8.35 9.08 13.47
CA ARG A 48 -9.00 10.07 12.62
C ARG A 48 -9.06 11.40 13.35
N ILE A 49 -8.74 12.47 12.63
CA ILE A 49 -8.77 13.83 13.17
C ILE A 49 -10.20 14.35 13.23
N ASP A 50 -10.64 14.71 14.43
CA ASP A 50 -11.99 15.22 14.73
C ASP A 50 -12.07 16.74 14.53
N ARG A 51 -10.95 17.46 14.64
CA ARG A 51 -10.88 18.92 14.55
C ARG A 51 -9.69 19.38 13.72
N ALA A 52 -9.90 20.41 12.90
CA ALA A 52 -8.81 21.03 12.15
C ALA A 52 -7.89 21.83 13.09
N GLY A 53 -6.57 21.86 12.75
CA GLY A 53 -5.60 22.63 13.53
C GLY A 53 -4.24 22.73 12.87
N LYS A 54 -3.45 23.69 13.35
CA LYS A 54 -2.05 23.92 12.98
C LYS A 54 -1.29 24.39 14.21
N GLY A 55 -0.03 23.99 14.35
CA GLY A 55 0.79 24.38 15.51
C GLY A 55 0.21 23.88 16.83
N ILE A 56 -0.29 22.65 16.88
CA ILE A 56 -0.96 22.06 18.02
C ILE A 56 0.09 21.69 19.06
N ALA A 57 0.05 22.30 20.25
CA ALA A 57 0.92 21.90 21.33
C ALA A 57 0.54 20.51 21.86
N GLU A 58 1.54 19.69 22.20
CA GLU A 58 1.39 18.29 22.64
C GLU A 58 0.33 18.12 23.73
N ARG A 59 0.33 18.99 24.75
CA ARG A 59 -0.63 18.98 25.87
C ARG A 59 -2.11 19.13 25.46
N TYR A 60 -2.36 19.61 24.24
CA TYR A 60 -3.72 19.80 23.72
C TYR A 60 -4.05 18.82 22.59
N ALA A 61 -3.11 18.06 22.10
CA ALA A 61 -3.26 17.20 20.93
C ALA A 61 -4.34 16.13 21.13
N SER A 62 -4.51 15.60 22.35
CA SER A 62 -5.55 14.61 22.68
C SER A 62 -7.00 15.09 22.44
N ARG A 63 -7.22 16.42 22.26
CA ARG A 63 -8.53 16.99 21.94
C ARG A 63 -8.89 16.90 20.46
N TYR A 64 -7.95 16.48 19.62
CA TYR A 64 -8.08 16.46 18.17
C TYR A 64 -8.43 15.09 17.60
N PHE A 65 -8.38 14.06 18.43
CA PHE A 65 -8.76 12.70 18.07
C PHE A 65 -9.38 11.97 19.27
N SER A 66 -10.21 10.98 19.00
CA SER A 66 -10.87 10.22 20.07
C SER A 66 -10.93 8.72 19.76
N LYS A 67 -10.86 8.35 18.51
CA LYS A 67 -11.03 6.97 18.02
C LYS A 67 -9.90 6.58 17.11
N GLY A 68 -9.49 5.32 17.21
CA GLY A 68 -8.47 4.72 16.35
C GLY A 68 -8.61 3.22 16.32
N ASN A 69 -7.84 2.56 15.48
CA ASN A 69 -7.73 1.11 15.42
C ASN A 69 -6.52 0.73 14.55
N TYR A 70 -6.33 -0.56 14.35
CA TYR A 70 -5.32 -1.08 13.44
C TYR A 70 -5.70 -0.83 11.98
N ALA A 71 -4.68 -0.69 11.14
CA ALA A 71 -4.79 -0.55 9.71
C ALA A 71 -3.68 -1.33 9.00
N LEU A 72 -3.92 -1.69 7.74
CA LEU A 72 -2.94 -2.29 6.86
C LEU A 72 -2.63 -1.31 5.72
N SER A 73 -1.37 -1.03 5.52
CA SER A 73 -0.88 -0.27 4.38
C SER A 73 -0.13 -1.19 3.43
N ILE A 74 -0.52 -1.19 2.16
CA ILE A 74 0.16 -1.95 1.12
C ILE A 74 0.85 -0.96 0.18
N SER A 75 2.11 -1.23 -0.14
CA SER A 75 2.93 -0.42 -1.06
C SER A 75 3.73 -1.32 -1.99
N ILE A 76 4.24 -0.76 -3.07
CA ILE A 76 5.13 -1.49 -3.97
C ILE A 76 6.45 -1.73 -3.22
N ALA A 77 6.94 -2.97 -3.26
CA ALA A 77 8.19 -3.30 -2.58
C ALA A 77 9.38 -2.57 -3.25
N PRO A 78 10.30 -1.98 -2.45
CA PRO A 78 11.36 -1.12 -2.96
C PRO A 78 12.39 -1.85 -3.84
N ASP A 79 12.53 -3.14 -3.68
CA ASP A 79 13.45 -3.99 -4.44
C ASP A 79 13.01 -4.31 -5.87
N ILE A 80 11.76 -3.99 -6.24
CA ILE A 80 11.30 -4.09 -7.64
C ILE A 80 12.00 -3.07 -8.53
N PHE A 81 12.55 -2.00 -7.94
CA PHE A 81 13.24 -0.94 -8.65
C PHE A 81 14.70 -0.80 -8.16
N PRO A 82 15.58 -1.80 -8.46
CA PRO A 82 16.94 -1.85 -7.93
C PRO A 82 17.81 -0.63 -8.28
N ASN A 83 17.36 0.22 -9.20
CA ASN A 83 18.07 1.42 -9.64
C ASN A 83 17.48 2.73 -9.09
N ALA A 84 16.56 2.68 -8.14
CA ALA A 84 16.09 3.87 -7.44
C ALA A 84 17.12 4.28 -6.36
N THR A 85 18.35 4.55 -6.75
CA THR A 85 19.32 5.28 -5.92
C THR A 85 18.72 6.65 -5.62
N PRO A 86 18.73 7.12 -4.37
CA PRO A 86 18.30 8.48 -4.06
C PRO A 86 19.13 9.45 -4.89
N SER A 87 18.44 10.16 -5.74
CA SER A 87 18.87 11.11 -6.73
C SER A 87 20.12 11.91 -6.33
N GLN A 88 21.18 11.75 -7.10
CA GLN A 88 22.03 12.88 -7.42
C GLN A 88 21.24 13.83 -8.31
N ALA A 89 21.26 15.12 -7.96
CA ALA A 89 20.62 16.18 -8.71
C ALA A 89 20.97 16.13 -10.21
N PRO A 90 20.05 16.44 -11.12
CA PRO A 90 20.30 16.36 -12.55
C PRO A 90 21.32 17.42 -12.96
N SER A 91 22.52 16.99 -13.30
CA SER A 91 23.44 17.76 -14.12
C SER A 91 22.86 17.80 -15.54
N ALA A 92 22.58 19.00 -16.01
CA ALA A 92 21.95 19.26 -17.28
C ALA A 92 22.81 18.80 -18.46
N ALA A 93 22.24 17.93 -19.32
CA ALA A 93 22.61 17.85 -20.73
C ALA A 93 21.43 17.30 -21.55
N PRO A 94 21.05 17.97 -22.67
CA PRO A 94 19.90 17.59 -23.47
C PRO A 94 20.34 16.71 -24.64
N SER A 95 19.91 15.46 -24.67
CA SER A 95 19.60 14.72 -25.90
C SER A 95 19.14 13.31 -25.58
N ALA A 96 17.84 13.05 -25.65
CA ALA A 96 17.36 11.69 -25.70
C ALA A 96 16.05 11.60 -26.51
N THR A 97 16.08 10.77 -27.50
CA THR A 97 15.03 10.26 -28.37
C THR A 97 13.85 9.69 -27.54
N PRO A 98 12.58 9.91 -27.95
CA PRO A 98 11.40 9.45 -27.23
C PRO A 98 11.09 8.00 -27.60
N SER A 99 11.66 7.05 -26.90
CA SER A 99 11.21 5.64 -26.91
C SER A 99 11.82 4.88 -25.77
N GLN A 100 11.40 5.19 -24.55
CA GLN A 100 11.70 4.34 -23.40
C GLN A 100 10.47 4.30 -22.49
N ALA A 101 10.14 3.07 -22.03
CA ALA A 101 9.19 2.83 -20.96
C ALA A 101 9.47 3.79 -19.77
N PRO A 102 8.44 4.19 -18.99
CA PRO A 102 8.62 5.17 -17.92
C PRO A 102 9.78 4.76 -17.04
N SER A 103 10.80 5.62 -17.01
CA SER A 103 12.03 5.40 -16.28
C SER A 103 11.72 5.14 -14.80
N ALA A 104 12.36 4.12 -14.23
CA ALA A 104 12.31 3.76 -12.81
C ALA A 104 12.54 4.93 -11.83
N ALA A 105 13.08 6.05 -12.30
CA ALA A 105 13.31 7.28 -11.55
C ALA A 105 12.02 8.00 -11.07
N ILE A 106 10.86 7.68 -11.63
CA ILE A 106 9.58 8.31 -11.27
C ILE A 106 8.91 7.61 -10.06
N ILE A 107 9.40 6.43 -9.66
CA ILE A 107 8.81 5.67 -8.57
C ILE A 107 9.59 5.91 -7.26
N ASN A 108 10.01 7.14 -7.01
CA ASN A 108 10.47 7.54 -5.70
C ASN A 108 9.31 7.54 -4.71
N GLY A 109 9.47 6.91 -3.57
CA GLY A 109 8.64 6.80 -2.36
C GLY A 109 7.16 7.23 -2.40
N SER A 110 6.84 8.27 -3.13
CA SER A 110 5.51 8.83 -3.29
C SER A 110 4.59 7.96 -4.17
N VAL A 111 5.08 7.42 -5.29
CA VAL A 111 4.27 6.58 -6.20
C VAL A 111 4.09 5.17 -5.65
N ALA A 112 5.13 4.62 -4.99
CA ALA A 112 5.05 3.32 -4.34
C ALA A 112 3.91 3.25 -3.29
N ASN A 113 3.56 4.40 -2.71
CA ASN A 113 2.52 4.53 -1.69
C ASN A 113 1.14 4.92 -2.25
N SER A 114 0.97 5.08 -3.57
CA SER A 114 -0.24 5.62 -4.20
C SER A 114 -1.12 4.58 -4.87
N ILE A 115 -0.97 3.29 -4.53
CA ILE A 115 -1.86 2.25 -5.05
C ILE A 115 -3.26 2.47 -4.51
N ASP A 116 -4.25 2.61 -5.40
CA ASP A 116 -5.64 2.78 -5.01
C ASP A 116 -6.14 1.60 -4.16
N TYR A 117 -6.98 1.88 -3.16
CA TYR A 117 -7.54 0.90 -2.23
C TYR A 117 -6.51 0.11 -1.41
N SER A 118 -5.29 0.61 -1.26
CA SER A 118 -4.18 -0.07 -0.59
C SER A 118 -4.03 0.23 0.91
N PHE A 119 -4.93 1.02 1.48
CA PHE A 119 -4.98 1.32 2.92
C PHE A 119 -6.28 0.80 3.52
N TYR A 120 -6.20 -0.29 4.27
CA TYR A 120 -7.33 -0.96 4.91
C TYR A 120 -7.41 -0.53 6.37
N SER A 121 -8.52 0.11 6.76
CA SER A 121 -8.72 0.56 8.14
C SER A 121 -9.79 -0.27 8.82
N MET A 122 -9.47 -0.87 9.98
CA MET A 122 -10.49 -1.46 10.86
C MET A 122 -11.47 -0.38 11.34
N PRO A 123 -12.71 -0.73 11.70
CA PRO A 123 -13.64 0.23 12.31
C PRO A 123 -13.01 0.95 13.50
N ALA A 124 -13.09 2.28 13.53
CA ALA A 124 -12.46 3.09 14.57
C ALA A 124 -13.21 2.94 15.91
N GLU A 125 -12.48 2.58 16.96
CA GLU A 125 -12.96 2.40 18.33
C GLU A 125 -12.30 3.42 19.26
N LYS A 126 -12.82 3.57 20.49
CA LYS A 126 -12.21 4.43 21.48
C LYS A 126 -10.81 3.90 21.82
N ILE A 127 -9.81 4.78 21.78
CA ILE A 127 -8.45 4.41 22.15
C ILE A 127 -8.36 4.42 23.67
N GLU A 128 -8.04 3.29 24.26
CA GLU A 128 -7.90 3.15 25.71
C GLU A 128 -6.42 3.04 26.15
N GLU A 129 -5.52 2.72 25.23
CA GLU A 129 -4.11 2.55 25.49
C GLU A 129 -3.40 3.89 25.63
N HIS A 130 -2.98 4.19 26.87
CA HIS A 130 -2.39 5.49 27.22
C HIS A 130 -1.10 5.80 26.44
N GLN A 131 -0.25 4.79 26.24
CA GLN A 131 0.99 4.94 25.49
C GLN A 131 0.77 5.36 24.03
N LEU A 132 -0.24 4.76 23.38
CA LEU A 132 -0.62 5.15 22.02
C LEU A 132 -1.15 6.59 21.96
N ILE A 133 -1.96 6.98 22.95
CA ILE A 133 -2.47 8.37 23.03
C ILE A 133 -1.29 9.34 23.16
N GLU A 134 -0.33 9.08 24.03
CA GLU A 134 0.85 9.93 24.19
C GLU A 134 1.69 9.99 22.89
N GLU A 135 1.88 8.85 22.23
CA GLU A 135 2.63 8.81 20.97
C GLU A 135 1.94 9.64 19.88
N PHE A 136 0.61 9.52 19.74
CA PHE A 136 -0.15 10.38 18.83
C PHE A 136 -0.06 11.85 19.21
N CYS A 137 -0.14 12.20 20.48
CA CYS A 137 -0.01 13.59 20.92
C CYS A 137 1.33 14.20 20.53
N LYS A 138 2.42 13.49 20.76
CA LYS A 138 3.79 13.90 20.36
C LYS A 138 3.88 14.06 18.84
N TYR A 139 3.38 13.07 18.11
CA TYR A 139 3.46 13.07 16.67
C TYR A 139 2.59 14.19 16.04
N ILE A 140 1.37 14.40 16.52
CA ILE A 140 0.50 15.49 16.07
C ILE A 140 1.16 16.85 16.32
N ALA A 141 1.79 17.05 17.47
CA ALA A 141 2.52 18.28 17.74
C ALA A 141 3.62 18.52 16.71
N GLN A 142 4.45 17.52 16.44
CA GLN A 142 5.56 17.61 15.48
C GLN A 142 5.08 17.92 14.05
N ILE A 143 4.09 17.17 13.53
CA ILE A 143 3.66 17.34 12.14
C ILE A 143 2.90 18.65 11.93
N THR A 144 2.18 19.15 12.95
CA THR A 144 1.39 20.38 12.83
C THR A 144 2.23 21.65 12.84
N GLU A 145 3.51 21.57 13.18
CA GLU A 145 4.47 22.66 12.94
C GLU A 145 4.65 22.90 11.44
N ILE A 146 4.60 21.83 10.65
CA ILE A 146 4.87 21.84 9.21
C ILE A 146 3.57 21.97 8.42
N ILE A 147 2.58 21.13 8.71
CA ILE A 147 1.33 21.03 7.95
C ILE A 147 0.12 21.35 8.80
N SER A 148 -1.00 21.75 8.15
CA SER A 148 -2.29 21.93 8.81
C SER A 148 -3.10 20.65 8.68
N LEU A 149 -3.66 20.16 9.79
CA LEU A 149 -4.61 19.06 9.81
C LEU A 149 -6.03 19.54 9.52
N ARG A 150 -6.79 18.73 8.83
CA ARG A 150 -8.21 18.94 8.56
C ARG A 150 -9.05 17.88 9.27
N THR A 151 -10.26 18.24 9.60
CA THR A 151 -11.23 17.25 10.08
C THR A 151 -11.40 16.13 9.06
N GLY A 152 -11.27 14.90 9.52
CA GLY A 152 -11.34 13.71 8.70
C GLY A 152 -10.00 13.22 8.17
N ASP A 153 -8.90 13.97 8.32
CA ASP A 153 -7.56 13.44 8.01
C ASP A 153 -7.26 12.23 8.90
N ILE A 154 -6.49 11.31 8.37
CA ILE A 154 -6.03 10.11 9.08
C ILE A 154 -4.57 10.30 9.43
N ILE A 155 -4.22 10.07 10.68
CA ILE A 155 -2.86 9.96 11.16
C ILE A 155 -2.61 8.50 11.54
N ALA A 156 -1.53 7.92 11.03
CA ALA A 156 -1.16 6.55 11.34
C ALA A 156 0.30 6.46 11.75
N ILE A 157 0.61 5.45 12.55
CA ILE A 157 1.95 5.14 13.05
C ILE A 157 2.25 3.69 12.70
N GLU A 158 3.38 3.43 12.03
CA GLU A 158 3.81 2.07 11.74
C GLU A 158 4.22 1.34 13.02
N THR A 159 3.73 0.10 13.21
CA THR A 159 4.06 -0.72 14.38
C THR A 159 5.43 -1.43 14.25
N GLY A 160 6.06 -1.33 13.08
CA GLY A 160 7.29 -2.03 12.74
C GLY A 160 7.08 -3.45 12.18
N LYS A 161 5.86 -3.97 12.22
CA LYS A 161 5.54 -5.26 11.58
C LYS A 161 5.32 -5.05 10.09
N LYS A 162 6.08 -5.77 9.28
CA LYS A 162 5.99 -5.74 7.82
C LYS A 162 6.22 -7.11 7.22
N GLU A 163 5.55 -7.38 6.10
CA GLU A 163 5.65 -8.62 5.34
C GLU A 163 5.67 -8.32 3.84
N TYR A 164 6.32 -9.18 3.08
CA TYR A 164 6.42 -9.08 1.63
C TYR A 164 5.62 -10.18 0.95
N PHE A 165 4.88 -9.82 -0.08
CA PHE A 165 4.07 -10.74 -0.87
C PHE A 165 4.44 -10.61 -2.33
N SER A 166 4.66 -11.74 -3.00
CA SER A 166 5.00 -11.79 -4.41
C SER A 166 3.96 -12.57 -5.22
N ILE A 167 3.93 -12.34 -6.54
CA ILE A 167 3.08 -13.10 -7.45
C ILE A 167 3.46 -14.58 -7.46
N GLU A 168 4.73 -14.91 -7.16
CA GLU A 168 5.24 -16.28 -7.13
C GLU A 168 4.66 -17.08 -5.96
N ASP A 169 4.39 -16.40 -4.83
CA ASP A 169 3.79 -16.99 -3.64
C ASP A 169 2.26 -17.12 -3.75
N SER A 170 1.68 -16.65 -4.86
CA SER A 170 0.24 -16.59 -5.03
C SER A 170 -0.32 -17.86 -5.70
N LEU A 171 -1.51 -18.27 -5.25
CA LEU A 171 -2.22 -19.40 -5.84
C LEU A 171 -2.96 -18.98 -7.12
N PRO A 172 -2.97 -19.79 -8.18
CA PRO A 172 -3.79 -19.53 -9.35
C PRO A 172 -5.27 -19.60 -8.98
N ILE A 173 -6.06 -18.62 -9.43
CA ILE A 173 -7.51 -18.68 -9.29
C ILE A 173 -8.03 -19.74 -10.26
N PRO A 174 -8.76 -20.77 -9.80
CA PRO A 174 -9.37 -21.72 -10.70
C PRO A 174 -10.38 -20.97 -11.58
N THR A 175 -10.09 -20.86 -12.86
CA THR A 175 -11.08 -20.42 -13.85
C THR A 175 -12.10 -21.54 -13.98
N SER A 176 -13.31 -21.30 -13.47
CA SER A 176 -14.45 -22.19 -13.72
C SER A 176 -14.82 -22.09 -15.19
N ASN A 177 -14.18 -22.88 -16.03
CA ASN A 177 -14.63 -23.12 -17.39
C ASN A 177 -15.88 -23.99 -17.28
N SER A 178 -17.03 -23.36 -17.22
CA SER A 178 -18.28 -23.98 -17.60
C SER A 178 -18.34 -24.07 -19.11
N SER A 179 -17.93 -25.17 -19.66
CA SER A 179 -18.39 -25.55 -20.98
C SER A 179 -18.59 -27.06 -21.02
N SER A 180 -19.83 -27.38 -20.94
CA SER A 180 -20.45 -28.64 -21.36
C SER A 180 -20.14 -28.96 -22.82
N THR A 181 -19.85 -30.22 -23.04
CA THR A 181 -20.26 -31.07 -24.18
C THR A 181 -19.87 -30.63 -25.60
N SER A 182 -19.03 -31.37 -26.25
CA SER A 182 -19.54 -32.35 -27.24
C SER A 182 -18.35 -33.02 -27.94
N ASP A 183 -18.47 -34.35 -27.98
CA ASP A 183 -17.67 -35.26 -28.81
C ASP A 183 -17.55 -34.78 -30.25
N ARG A 184 -16.34 -34.79 -30.76
CA ARG A 184 -16.09 -35.33 -32.12
C ARG A 184 -14.62 -35.64 -32.34
N LEU A 185 -14.37 -36.92 -32.51
CA LEU A 185 -13.18 -37.51 -33.08
C LEU A 185 -12.77 -36.81 -34.36
N SER A 186 -11.51 -36.41 -34.47
CA SER A 186 -10.74 -36.62 -35.72
C SER A 186 -9.26 -36.42 -35.44
N ASN A 187 -8.51 -37.46 -35.71
CA ASN A 187 -7.06 -37.53 -35.79
C ASN A 187 -6.50 -36.47 -36.74
N LYS A 188 -5.43 -35.75 -36.32
CA LYS A 188 -4.33 -35.43 -37.24
C LYS A 188 -3.07 -35.07 -36.47
N GLU A 189 -1.99 -35.58 -37.01
CA GLU A 189 -0.62 -35.62 -36.59
C GLU A 189 0.06 -34.29 -36.23
N THR A 190 0.89 -34.38 -35.22
CA THR A 190 2.23 -33.85 -35.00
C THR A 190 2.68 -32.55 -35.66
N ASP A 191 2.95 -31.52 -34.80
CA ASP A 191 4.16 -30.74 -34.91
C ASP A 191 4.60 -30.20 -33.52
N PRO A 192 5.82 -30.51 -33.05
CA PRO A 192 6.31 -30.09 -31.73
C PRO A 192 7.10 -28.79 -31.86
N LYS A 193 6.41 -27.66 -31.81
CA LYS A 193 7.01 -26.36 -31.43
C LYS A 193 6.16 -25.75 -30.33
N ALA A 194 6.28 -26.34 -29.15
CA ALA A 194 5.72 -25.74 -27.94
C ALA A 194 6.55 -24.51 -27.57
N GLY A 195 6.16 -23.36 -28.08
CA GLY A 195 6.45 -22.10 -27.45
C GLY A 195 5.81 -22.15 -26.05
N LYS A 196 6.57 -21.90 -24.98
CA LYS A 196 6.05 -21.69 -23.65
C LYS A 196 5.07 -20.53 -23.72
N GLN A 197 3.79 -20.81 -23.83
CA GLN A 197 2.74 -19.86 -23.52
C GLN A 197 2.83 -19.61 -22.00
N GLU A 198 3.33 -18.45 -21.62
CA GLU A 198 3.11 -17.94 -20.27
C GLU A 198 1.59 -17.88 -20.06
N GLN A 199 1.08 -18.79 -19.26
CA GLN A 199 -0.29 -18.73 -18.78
C GLN A 199 -0.39 -17.51 -17.85
N THR A 200 -0.82 -16.39 -18.40
CA THR A 200 -1.21 -15.18 -17.65
C THR A 200 -2.52 -15.44 -16.94
N GLY A 201 -2.55 -16.39 -16.02
CA GLY A 201 -3.68 -16.64 -15.14
C GLY A 201 -3.68 -15.63 -14.00
N THR A 202 -4.83 -15.05 -13.72
CA THR A 202 -5.06 -14.24 -12.52
C THR A 202 -4.65 -15.04 -11.28
N ARG A 203 -3.84 -14.46 -10.40
CA ARG A 203 -3.35 -15.09 -9.18
C ARG A 203 -3.85 -14.36 -7.95
N ARG A 204 -4.06 -15.08 -6.86
CA ARG A 204 -4.56 -14.55 -5.59
C ARG A 204 -3.60 -14.89 -4.46
N CYS A 205 -3.29 -13.90 -3.65
CA CYS A 205 -2.64 -14.04 -2.35
C CYS A 205 -3.54 -13.51 -1.25
N GLN A 206 -3.57 -14.15 -0.10
CA GLN A 206 -4.31 -13.69 1.07
C GLN A 206 -3.37 -13.30 2.19
N ILE A 207 -3.47 -12.06 2.65
CA ILE A 207 -2.74 -11.55 3.81
C ILE A 207 -3.50 -11.94 5.07
N THR A 208 -2.92 -12.81 5.89
CA THR A 208 -3.48 -13.28 7.18
C THR A 208 -2.51 -13.17 8.34
N CYS A 209 -1.29 -12.67 8.10
CA CYS A 209 -0.20 -12.65 9.07
C CYS A 209 -0.34 -11.56 10.15
N PHE A 210 -1.28 -10.66 10.03
CA PHE A 210 -1.51 -9.59 11.00
C PHE A 210 -2.71 -9.92 11.89
N PRO A 211 -2.51 -10.30 13.17
CA PRO A 211 -3.58 -10.84 14.03
C PRO A 211 -4.67 -9.83 14.37
N ASN A 212 -4.37 -8.55 14.30
CA ASN A 212 -5.31 -7.46 14.62
C ASN A 212 -6.11 -6.99 13.40
N LEU A 213 -5.93 -7.61 12.24
CA LEU A 213 -6.51 -7.19 10.98
C LEU A 213 -7.34 -8.30 10.35
N ALA A 214 -8.40 -7.89 9.66
CA ALA A 214 -9.16 -8.82 8.84
C ALA A 214 -8.30 -9.29 7.63
N PRO A 215 -8.51 -10.52 7.14
CA PRO A 215 -7.81 -11.03 5.96
C PRO A 215 -8.04 -10.15 4.74
N VAL A 216 -6.98 -9.82 4.02
CA VAL A 216 -7.02 -9.03 2.79
C VAL A 216 -6.58 -9.88 1.60
N ASN A 217 -7.33 -9.82 0.50
CA ASN A 217 -6.99 -10.53 -0.72
C ASN A 217 -6.29 -9.58 -1.70
N ILE A 218 -5.15 -10.01 -2.22
CA ILE A 218 -4.45 -9.37 -3.32
C ILE A 218 -4.64 -10.20 -4.58
N ILE A 219 -5.01 -9.54 -5.66
CA ILE A 219 -5.20 -10.13 -6.99
C ILE A 219 -4.12 -9.55 -7.90
N PHE A 220 -3.26 -10.43 -8.42
CA PHE A 220 -2.18 -10.10 -9.34
C PHE A 220 -2.59 -10.34 -10.80
#